data_91e3bfecbd1b405a4173f8c5b590e758
#
_entry.id   91e3bfecbd1b405a4173f8c5b590e758
#
_cell.length_a   1.000
_cell.length_b   1.000
_cell.length_c   1.000
_cell.angle_alpha   90.00
_cell.angle_beta   90.00
_cell.angle_gamma   90.00
#
_symmetry.space_group_name_H-M   'P 1'
#
loop_
_entity.id
_entity.type
_entity.pdbx_description
1 polymer ?
#
loop_
_entity_poly.entity_id
_entity_poly.type
_entity_poly.pdbx_seq_one_letter_code
_entity_poly.pdbx_strand_id
1 'polypeptide(L)'
;MAVFHRRQHLGKDYFMEHVLDVKKLVNELTLEEKASLCSGADFWHTKAIDRLNIPAAMVSDGPHGIRKQESLADHMGVAESIKAIGFPTASAMACSFDRDLLHKVGDALGEECVAEDLAVLLGPGINMKRSPICGRNFEYYSEDPVVAGELGAAFVNGVQEHGVGTSLKHFAANNQEWRRMSISAEIDERTLREIYLAAFETVVKKAQPWTIMCSYNRINGVYSCENDWLLNKVLRDEWGFEGLVMTDWGAMDERVPSLKAGLDLEMPDCHGETDKLIVKAVQSGELEESVLDAAVERILTMVDKYLTARKGIDPASMVHPLPS
;
A
#
# COMPACT_ATOMS: atom_id res chain seq x y z
N MET A 1 27.12 11.51 22.99
CA MET A 1 27.03 12.64 22.06
C MET A 1 27.16 12.07 20.66
N ALA A 2 26.06 11.59 20.10
CA ALA A 2 26.01 11.01 18.76
C ALA A 2 25.79 12.16 17.77
N VAL A 3 26.67 12.27 16.80
CA VAL A 3 26.68 13.32 15.78
C VAL A 3 25.57 12.97 14.79
N PHE A 4 24.42 13.65 14.92
CA PHE A 4 23.41 13.68 13.89
C PHE A 4 23.98 14.43 12.66
N HIS A 5 24.38 13.70 11.64
CA HIS A 5 24.62 14.28 10.34
C HIS A 5 23.25 14.63 9.73
N ARG A 6 22.86 15.91 9.84
CA ARG A 6 21.80 16.48 9.00
C ARG A 6 22.14 16.19 7.54
N ARG A 7 21.39 15.28 6.91
CA ARG A 7 21.29 15.29 5.44
C ARG A 7 20.65 16.62 5.06
N GLN A 8 21.42 17.51 4.48
CA GLN A 8 20.92 18.71 3.80
C GLN A 8 19.86 18.25 2.78
N HIS A 9 18.74 18.98 2.72
CA HIS A 9 17.77 18.88 1.63
C HIS A 9 18.51 19.00 0.30
N LEU A 10 18.89 17.88 -0.27
CA LEU A 10 19.36 17.81 -1.64
C LEU A 10 18.13 17.98 -2.52
N GLY A 11 18.18 19.01 -3.35
CA GLY A 11 17.11 19.37 -4.28
C GLY A 11 16.66 18.19 -5.14
N LYS A 12 15.43 18.30 -5.64
CA LYS A 12 14.60 17.30 -6.32
C LYS A 12 15.16 16.63 -7.60
N ASP A 13 16.46 16.70 -7.90
CA ASP A 13 17.07 16.21 -9.14
C ASP A 13 18.40 15.47 -8.92
N TYR A 14 18.51 14.64 -7.88
CA TYR A 14 19.53 13.60 -7.90
C TYR A 14 18.93 12.41 -8.67
N PHE A 15 19.44 12.16 -9.89
CA PHE A 15 19.21 10.91 -10.63
C PHE A 15 19.69 9.74 -9.75
N MET A 16 18.79 9.18 -8.94
CA MET A 16 19.09 7.92 -8.27
C MET A 16 19.13 6.87 -9.36
N GLU A 17 20.29 6.25 -9.53
CA GLU A 17 20.48 5.17 -10.49
C GLU A 17 19.62 3.99 -10.05
N HIS A 18 18.59 3.70 -10.82
CA HIS A 18 17.69 2.56 -10.60
C HIS A 18 18.48 1.27 -10.46
N VAL A 19 18.05 0.39 -9.57
CA VAL A 19 18.69 -0.92 -9.36
C VAL A 19 18.16 -1.93 -10.39
N LEU A 20 16.86 -1.85 -10.72
CA LEU A 20 16.22 -2.74 -11.69
C LEU A 20 15.93 -2.01 -13.00
N ASP A 21 16.24 -2.66 -14.11
CA ASP A 21 15.70 -2.28 -15.42
C ASP A 21 14.31 -2.93 -15.58
N VAL A 22 13.29 -2.27 -15.05
CA VAL A 22 11.92 -2.80 -14.98
C VAL A 22 11.39 -3.21 -16.36
N LYS A 23 11.57 -2.38 -17.40
CA LYS A 23 11.09 -2.70 -18.76
C LYS A 23 11.77 -3.92 -19.35
N LYS A 24 13.07 -4.06 -19.14
CA LYS A 24 13.82 -5.25 -19.56
C LYS A 24 13.32 -6.48 -18.83
N LEU A 25 13.13 -6.40 -17.51
CA LEU A 25 12.68 -7.52 -16.69
C LEU A 25 11.28 -7.99 -17.09
N VAL A 26 10.32 -7.09 -17.35
CA VAL A 26 8.97 -7.46 -17.84
C VAL A 26 9.06 -8.29 -19.13
N ASN A 27 9.99 -7.97 -20.03
CA ASN A 27 10.19 -8.73 -21.27
C ASN A 27 10.93 -10.07 -21.06
N GLU A 28 11.70 -10.24 -20.01
CA GLU A 28 12.47 -11.45 -19.70
C GLU A 28 11.70 -12.47 -18.85
N LEU A 29 10.63 -12.02 -18.15
CA LEU A 29 9.76 -12.86 -17.36
C LEU A 29 8.91 -13.78 -18.23
N THR A 30 8.76 -15.05 -17.83
CA THR A 30 7.79 -15.96 -18.43
C THR A 30 6.37 -15.58 -18.00
N LEU A 31 5.36 -16.08 -18.70
CA LEU A 31 3.95 -15.84 -18.35
C LEU A 31 3.64 -16.30 -16.93
N GLU A 32 4.15 -17.46 -16.53
CA GLU A 32 3.96 -18.01 -15.18
C GLU A 32 4.65 -17.15 -14.11
N GLU A 33 5.85 -16.63 -14.39
CA GLU A 33 6.56 -15.73 -13.48
C GLU A 33 5.82 -14.39 -13.34
N LYS A 34 5.33 -13.81 -14.45
CA LYS A 34 4.49 -12.61 -14.43
C LYS A 34 3.24 -12.81 -13.58
N ALA A 35 2.52 -13.90 -13.81
CA ALA A 35 1.32 -14.23 -13.04
C ALA A 35 1.64 -14.42 -11.55
N SER A 36 2.75 -15.09 -11.24
CA SER A 36 3.16 -15.32 -9.86
C SER A 36 3.50 -14.04 -9.10
N LEU A 37 4.12 -13.05 -9.75
CA LEU A 37 4.42 -11.75 -9.13
C LEU A 37 3.17 -10.98 -8.70
N CYS A 38 2.01 -11.29 -9.29
CA CYS A 38 0.74 -10.64 -8.97
C CYS A 38 0.07 -11.16 -7.69
N SER A 39 0.73 -12.03 -6.93
CA SER A 39 0.26 -12.50 -5.61
C SER A 39 1.40 -12.57 -4.59
N GLY A 40 1.07 -12.56 -3.29
CA GLY A 40 2.04 -12.64 -2.21
C GLY A 40 2.82 -13.95 -2.20
N ALA A 41 4.02 -13.95 -1.63
CA ALA A 41 4.82 -15.14 -1.36
C ALA A 41 4.39 -15.82 -0.06
N ASP A 42 3.98 -15.03 0.89
CA ASP A 42 3.47 -15.42 2.20
C ASP A 42 2.50 -14.34 2.72
N PHE A 43 2.37 -14.22 4.03
CA PHE A 43 1.45 -13.24 4.63
C PHE A 43 1.91 -11.79 4.45
N TRP A 44 3.24 -11.53 4.32
CA TRP A 44 3.81 -10.18 4.33
C TRP A 44 4.75 -9.85 3.17
N HIS A 45 5.14 -10.83 2.35
CA HIS A 45 6.13 -10.60 1.31
C HIS A 45 5.54 -10.71 -0.11
N THR A 46 6.09 -9.90 -1.01
CA THR A 46 5.96 -10.14 -2.45
C THR A 46 6.81 -11.33 -2.87
N LYS A 47 6.54 -11.91 -4.03
CA LYS A 47 7.35 -13.02 -4.54
C LYS A 47 8.69 -12.55 -5.11
N ALA A 48 9.73 -13.37 -4.90
CA ALA A 48 11.02 -13.22 -5.54
C ALA A 48 11.08 -14.00 -6.86
N ILE A 49 11.92 -13.56 -7.80
CA ILE A 49 12.30 -14.33 -9.01
C ILE A 49 13.82 -14.41 -9.06
N ASP A 50 14.36 -15.41 -8.41
CA ASP A 50 15.83 -15.56 -8.21
C ASP A 50 16.61 -15.56 -9.51
N ARG A 51 16.06 -16.17 -10.57
CA ARG A 51 16.68 -16.23 -11.90
C ARG A 51 16.99 -14.84 -12.48
N LEU A 52 16.20 -13.84 -12.12
CA LEU A 52 16.32 -12.45 -12.58
C LEU A 52 16.81 -11.50 -11.48
N ASN A 53 17.21 -12.02 -10.32
CA ASN A 53 17.63 -11.25 -9.16
C ASN A 53 16.55 -10.24 -8.70
N ILE A 54 15.27 -10.59 -8.81
CA ILE A 54 14.16 -9.83 -8.25
C ILE A 54 13.92 -10.34 -6.83
N PRO A 55 14.21 -9.55 -5.78
CA PRO A 55 14.00 -9.99 -4.41
C PRO A 55 12.55 -9.86 -3.98
N ALA A 56 12.19 -10.58 -2.92
CA ALA A 56 10.98 -10.31 -2.17
C ALA A 56 11.07 -8.96 -1.45
N ALA A 57 9.95 -8.28 -1.33
CA ALA A 57 9.82 -7.04 -0.59
C ALA A 57 8.81 -7.24 0.55
N MET A 58 9.18 -6.85 1.77
CA MET A 58 8.30 -6.98 2.93
C MET A 58 7.39 -5.78 3.08
N VAL A 59 6.10 -6.03 3.30
CA VAL A 59 5.12 -5.04 3.72
C VAL A 59 4.70 -5.33 5.15
N SER A 60 4.33 -4.32 5.93
CA SER A 60 3.91 -4.51 7.32
C SER A 60 2.81 -3.56 7.73
N ASP A 61 1.89 -4.06 8.55
CA ASP A 61 0.89 -3.21 9.20
C ASP A 61 1.54 -2.34 10.29
N GLY A 62 0.81 -1.34 10.78
CA GLY A 62 1.19 -0.56 11.93
C GLY A 62 1.45 0.93 11.69
N PRO A 63 0.46 1.69 11.14
CA PRO A 63 0.60 3.15 10.99
C PRO A 63 0.64 3.92 12.32
N HIS A 64 0.43 3.22 13.45
CA HIS A 64 0.55 3.78 14.81
C HIS A 64 1.61 3.05 15.65
N GLY A 65 2.55 2.41 15.02
CA GLY A 65 3.62 1.58 15.55
C GLY A 65 3.76 0.31 14.72
N ILE A 66 4.96 0.06 14.24
CA ILE A 66 5.24 -1.07 13.32
C ILE A 66 4.82 -2.39 13.96
N ARG A 67 4.12 -3.21 13.19
CA ARG A 67 3.63 -4.52 13.61
C ARG A 67 4.29 -5.64 12.81
N LYS A 68 5.60 -5.61 12.70
CA LYS A 68 6.38 -6.68 12.05
C LYS A 68 6.38 -7.93 12.92
N GLN A 69 6.09 -9.08 12.33
CA GLN A 69 6.16 -10.38 13.01
C GLN A 69 7.48 -11.05 12.66
N GLU A 70 8.18 -11.59 13.68
CA GLU A 70 9.49 -12.25 13.51
C GLU A 70 9.39 -13.69 13.01
N SER A 71 8.26 -14.36 13.26
CA SER A 71 7.99 -15.72 12.82
C SER A 71 6.93 -15.77 11.73
N LEU A 72 6.69 -16.97 11.19
CA LEU A 72 5.58 -17.21 10.27
C LEU A 72 4.31 -16.56 10.80
N ALA A 73 3.79 -15.63 10.05
CA ALA A 73 2.62 -14.86 10.41
C ALA A 73 1.43 -15.77 10.66
N ASP A 74 0.73 -15.53 11.75
CA ASP A 74 -0.57 -16.12 11.96
C ASP A 74 -1.67 -15.17 11.48
N HIS A 75 -2.70 -15.73 10.89
CA HIS A 75 -3.88 -14.98 10.46
C HIS A 75 -4.68 -14.35 11.61
N MET A 76 -4.34 -14.69 12.86
CA MET A 76 -5.05 -14.29 14.07
C MET A 76 -4.34 -13.18 14.84
N GLY A 77 -3.10 -12.82 14.45
CA GLY A 77 -2.29 -11.80 15.11
C GLY A 77 -1.89 -12.18 16.55
N VAL A 78 -1.78 -13.49 16.82
CA VAL A 78 -1.37 -14.03 18.11
C VAL A 78 0.15 -14.18 18.21
N ALA A 79 0.83 -14.31 17.05
CA ALA A 79 2.30 -14.34 17.03
C ALA A 79 2.90 -13.02 17.52
N GLU A 80 4.00 -13.14 18.24
CA GLU A 80 4.71 -11.98 18.78
C GLU A 80 5.20 -11.06 17.64
N SER A 81 5.03 -9.76 17.84
CA SER A 81 5.57 -8.71 16.98
C SER A 81 6.83 -8.14 17.62
N ILE A 82 7.70 -7.57 16.79
CA ILE A 82 8.86 -6.81 17.31
C ILE A 82 8.39 -5.71 18.27
N LYS A 83 9.29 -5.28 19.15
CA LYS A 83 9.06 -4.08 19.94
C LYS A 83 9.19 -2.86 19.04
N ALA A 84 8.19 -2.01 19.04
CA ALA A 84 8.14 -0.78 18.25
C ALA A 84 7.62 0.39 19.09
N ILE A 85 7.85 1.62 18.62
CA ILE A 85 7.30 2.81 19.25
C ILE A 85 5.79 2.86 19.00
N GLY A 86 5.01 3.00 20.09
CA GLY A 86 3.56 3.23 19.99
C GLY A 86 3.26 4.72 19.81
N PHE A 87 2.70 5.07 18.66
CA PHE A 87 2.20 6.42 18.38
C PHE A 87 0.73 6.55 18.78
N PRO A 88 0.23 7.77 19.02
CA PRO A 88 -1.20 7.99 19.20
C PRO A 88 -2.01 7.48 18.02
N THR A 89 -3.27 7.09 18.26
CA THR A 89 -4.17 6.69 17.17
C THR A 89 -4.40 7.82 16.17
N ALA A 90 -4.77 7.48 14.93
CA ALA A 90 -5.09 8.49 13.91
C ALA A 90 -6.15 9.49 14.40
N SER A 91 -7.17 8.99 15.12
CA SER A 91 -8.19 9.83 15.74
C SER A 91 -7.62 10.87 16.70
N ALA A 92 -6.66 10.47 17.53
CA ALA A 92 -6.03 11.38 18.50
C ALA A 92 -5.10 12.37 17.78
N MET A 93 -4.30 11.91 16.84
CA MET A 93 -3.41 12.77 16.06
C MET A 93 -4.20 13.81 15.24
N ALA A 94 -5.33 13.44 14.69
CA ALA A 94 -6.18 14.35 13.91
C ALA A 94 -6.76 15.51 14.73
N CYS A 95 -6.92 15.33 16.04
CA CYS A 95 -7.35 16.43 16.94
C CYS A 95 -6.35 17.57 17.02
N SER A 96 -5.12 17.38 16.58
CA SER A 96 -4.12 18.43 16.49
C SER A 96 -4.39 19.43 15.37
N PHE A 97 -5.04 19.00 14.28
CA PHE A 97 -5.19 19.76 13.02
C PHE A 97 -3.83 20.25 12.47
N ASP A 98 -2.74 19.56 12.80
CA ASP A 98 -1.36 19.96 12.53
C ASP A 98 -0.70 19.04 11.52
N ARG A 99 -0.51 19.52 10.28
CA ARG A 99 0.16 18.78 9.19
C ARG A 99 1.64 18.54 9.47
N ASP A 100 2.32 19.50 10.11
CA ASP A 100 3.74 19.38 10.42
C ASP A 100 3.96 18.28 11.48
N LEU A 101 3.03 18.12 12.43
CA LEU A 101 3.06 17.03 13.39
C LEU A 101 2.87 15.69 12.69
N LEU A 102 1.90 15.56 11.78
CA LEU A 102 1.65 14.32 11.06
C LEU A 102 2.82 13.94 10.13
N HIS A 103 3.46 14.94 9.52
CA HIS A 103 4.68 14.72 8.76
C HIS A 103 5.81 14.17 9.65
N LYS A 104 6.04 14.76 10.84
CA LYS A 104 7.04 14.27 11.81
C LYS A 104 6.75 12.86 12.32
N VAL A 105 5.48 12.50 12.51
CA VAL A 105 5.11 11.12 12.87
C VAL A 105 5.42 10.17 11.73
N GLY A 106 5.12 10.57 10.49
CA GLY A 106 5.49 9.80 9.29
C GLY A 106 7.00 9.64 9.15
N ASP A 107 7.76 10.71 9.37
CA ASP A 107 9.23 10.73 9.37
C ASP A 107 9.80 9.73 10.39
N ALA A 108 9.35 9.76 11.65
CA ALA A 108 9.79 8.82 12.67
C ALA A 108 9.44 7.36 12.36
N LEU A 109 8.23 7.10 11.83
CA LEU A 109 7.84 5.76 11.38
C LEU A 109 8.66 5.29 10.17
N GLY A 110 9.00 6.20 9.26
CA GLY A 110 9.88 5.92 8.13
C GLY A 110 11.26 5.46 8.57
N GLU A 111 11.85 6.12 9.58
CA GLU A 111 13.13 5.69 10.18
C GLU A 111 13.04 4.28 10.78
N GLU A 112 11.98 3.98 11.53
CA GLU A 112 11.77 2.62 12.08
C GLU A 112 11.59 1.58 10.96
N CYS A 113 10.83 1.91 9.92
CA CYS A 113 10.64 1.01 8.77
C CYS A 113 11.97 0.69 8.06
N VAL A 114 12.86 1.67 7.94
CA VAL A 114 14.21 1.41 7.38
C VAL A 114 15.02 0.51 8.29
N ALA A 115 15.00 0.73 9.60
CA ALA A 115 15.71 -0.11 10.58
C ALA A 115 15.22 -1.58 10.56
N GLU A 116 13.94 -1.77 10.28
CA GLU A 116 13.29 -3.08 10.18
C GLU A 116 13.24 -3.65 8.75
N ASP A 117 13.88 -2.98 7.80
CA ASP A 117 13.95 -3.38 6.39
C ASP A 117 12.58 -3.60 5.72
N LEU A 118 11.63 -2.71 6.00
CA LEU A 118 10.30 -2.74 5.40
C LEU A 118 10.28 -1.93 4.10
N ALA A 119 9.70 -2.51 3.06
CA ALA A 119 9.51 -1.82 1.78
C ALA A 119 8.28 -0.89 1.80
N VAL A 120 7.19 -1.33 2.45
CA VAL A 120 5.92 -0.58 2.50
C VAL A 120 5.28 -0.68 3.89
N LEU A 121 4.90 0.46 4.45
CA LEU A 121 4.04 0.56 5.62
C LEU A 121 2.57 0.59 5.18
N LEU A 122 1.75 -0.33 5.70
CA LEU A 122 0.33 -0.46 5.34
C LEU A 122 -0.53 0.58 6.09
N GLY A 123 -0.49 1.77 5.58
CA GLY A 123 -1.20 2.95 6.08
C GLY A 123 -0.81 4.20 5.29
N PRO A 124 -1.43 5.35 5.61
CA PRO A 124 -2.45 5.56 6.64
C PRO A 124 -3.85 5.12 6.21
N GLY A 125 -4.73 4.88 7.19
CA GLY A 125 -6.16 4.73 6.97
C GLY A 125 -6.85 6.09 6.94
N ILE A 126 -7.67 6.37 5.91
CA ILE A 126 -8.31 7.68 5.73
C ILE A 126 -9.81 7.60 5.42
N ASN A 127 -10.46 6.46 5.68
CA ASN A 127 -11.89 6.36 5.50
C ASN A 127 -12.66 7.31 6.42
N MET A 128 -13.85 7.71 5.95
CA MET A 128 -14.71 8.64 6.71
C MET A 128 -15.32 7.97 7.94
N LYS A 129 -15.32 8.66 9.07
CA LYS A 129 -15.99 8.23 10.31
C LYS A 129 -17.46 8.54 10.24
N ARG A 130 -18.27 7.62 9.69
CA ARG A 130 -19.72 7.80 9.51
C ARG A 130 -20.51 7.46 10.76
N SER A 131 -20.10 6.41 11.48
CA SER A 131 -20.79 5.95 12.68
C SER A 131 -19.79 5.92 13.86
N PRO A 132 -20.16 6.44 15.03
CA PRO A 132 -19.29 6.39 16.20
C PRO A 132 -19.00 4.96 16.69
N ILE A 133 -19.84 4.01 16.32
CA ILE A 133 -19.69 2.59 16.70
C ILE A 133 -18.89 1.77 15.69
N CYS A 134 -18.32 2.36 14.63
CA CYS A 134 -17.44 1.64 13.73
C CYS A 134 -16.15 1.24 14.45
N GLY A 135 -15.87 -0.08 14.47
CA GLY A 135 -14.75 -0.66 15.24
C GLY A 135 -13.36 -0.20 14.78
N ARG A 136 -13.22 0.37 13.58
CA ARG A 136 -11.96 0.87 13.02
C ARG A 136 -11.81 2.39 13.05
N ASN A 137 -12.70 3.12 13.72
CA ASN A 137 -12.60 4.58 13.82
C ASN A 137 -11.28 5.07 14.45
N PHE A 138 -10.62 4.25 15.27
CA PHE A 138 -9.34 4.61 15.90
C PHE A 138 -8.24 4.85 14.87
N GLU A 139 -8.23 4.12 13.77
CA GLU A 139 -7.20 4.19 12.72
C GLU A 139 -7.50 5.20 11.60
N TYR A 140 -8.69 5.82 11.60
CA TYR A 140 -9.07 6.85 10.64
C TYR A 140 -8.98 8.25 11.24
N TYR A 141 -8.61 9.24 10.43
CA TYR A 141 -8.37 10.59 10.95
C TYR A 141 -9.67 11.32 11.30
N SER A 142 -10.63 11.46 10.38
CA SER A 142 -11.75 12.38 10.52
C SER A 142 -13.02 11.91 9.82
N GLU A 143 -14.15 12.53 10.14
CA GLU A 143 -15.37 12.54 9.35
C GLU A 143 -15.34 13.60 8.24
N ASP A 144 -14.39 14.54 8.31
CA ASP A 144 -14.17 15.59 7.33
C ASP A 144 -13.12 15.13 6.30
N PRO A 145 -13.47 15.05 4.99
CA PRO A 145 -12.56 14.59 3.97
C PRO A 145 -11.36 15.53 3.74
N VAL A 146 -11.49 16.82 4.02
CA VAL A 146 -10.39 17.78 3.90
C VAL A 146 -9.35 17.51 4.99
N VAL A 147 -9.79 17.36 6.23
CA VAL A 147 -8.89 17.04 7.36
C VAL A 147 -8.21 15.69 7.12
N ALA A 148 -8.97 14.65 6.74
CA ALA A 148 -8.42 13.34 6.50
C ALA A 148 -7.40 13.34 5.35
N GLY A 149 -7.68 14.05 4.25
CA GLY A 149 -6.81 14.15 3.09
C GLY A 149 -5.52 14.94 3.38
N GLU A 150 -5.61 16.10 4.03
CA GLU A 150 -4.45 16.93 4.35
C GLU A 150 -3.49 16.26 5.33
N LEU A 151 -4.02 15.67 6.42
CA LEU A 151 -3.21 14.96 7.39
C LEU A 151 -2.64 13.66 6.83
N GLY A 152 -3.43 12.92 6.02
CA GLY A 152 -2.98 11.73 5.32
C GLY A 152 -1.82 12.02 4.35
N ALA A 153 -1.91 13.10 3.57
CA ALA A 153 -0.85 13.51 2.66
C ALA A 153 0.44 13.89 3.40
N ALA A 154 0.33 14.60 4.52
CA ALA A 154 1.47 14.96 5.35
C ALA A 154 2.18 13.71 5.90
N PHE A 155 1.42 12.76 6.43
CA PHE A 155 1.94 11.48 6.93
C PHE A 155 2.65 10.68 5.83
N VAL A 156 2.01 10.54 4.64
CA VAL A 156 2.59 9.81 3.49
C VAL A 156 3.93 10.42 3.08
N ASN A 157 4.01 11.75 2.98
CA ASN A 157 5.26 12.43 2.63
C ASN A 157 6.35 12.14 3.66
N GLY A 158 6.04 12.22 4.95
CA GLY A 158 7.02 11.94 6.02
C GLY A 158 7.60 10.52 5.92
N VAL A 159 6.75 9.49 5.75
CA VAL A 159 7.22 8.10 5.58
C VAL A 159 8.05 7.94 4.31
N GLN A 160 7.59 8.49 3.20
CA GLN A 160 8.22 8.28 1.89
C GLN A 160 9.55 9.02 1.71
N GLU A 161 9.85 10.04 2.52
CA GLU A 161 11.17 10.70 2.55
C GLU A 161 12.31 9.75 2.95
N HIS A 162 12.00 8.65 3.64
CA HIS A 162 12.96 7.61 4.00
C HIS A 162 13.10 6.50 2.93
N GLY A 163 12.43 6.63 1.79
CA GLY A 163 12.40 5.59 0.77
C GLY A 163 11.67 4.33 1.24
N VAL A 164 10.64 4.53 2.04
CA VAL A 164 9.66 3.52 2.45
C VAL A 164 8.34 3.88 1.80
N GLY A 165 7.70 2.93 1.13
CA GLY A 165 6.39 3.14 0.56
C GLY A 165 5.30 3.20 1.63
N THR A 166 4.18 3.81 1.27
CA THR A 166 2.93 3.74 2.05
C THR A 166 1.86 3.02 1.27
N SER A 167 0.93 2.36 1.95
CA SER A 167 -0.28 1.81 1.34
C SER A 167 -1.49 2.54 1.88
N LEU A 168 -1.96 3.52 1.13
CA LEU A 168 -3.14 4.32 1.50
C LEU A 168 -4.40 3.45 1.52
N LYS A 169 -5.14 3.43 2.64
CA LYS A 169 -6.22 2.47 2.86
C LYS A 169 -7.47 3.05 3.51
N HIS A 170 -8.63 2.43 3.36
CA HIS A 170 -8.98 1.30 2.48
C HIS A 170 -9.83 1.84 1.33
N PHE A 171 -9.39 1.70 0.13
CA PHE A 171 -9.97 2.30 -1.06
C PHE A 171 -11.06 1.40 -1.66
N ALA A 172 -12.35 1.73 -1.51
CA ALA A 172 -12.88 2.92 -0.86
C ALA A 172 -14.18 2.59 -0.09
N ALA A 173 -14.68 3.59 0.65
CA ALA A 173 -15.96 3.52 1.34
C ALA A 173 -16.09 2.41 2.40
N ASN A 174 -14.98 1.98 3.04
CA ASN A 174 -15.01 1.07 4.19
C ASN A 174 -15.32 1.84 5.49
N ASN A 175 -16.59 2.20 5.69
CA ASN A 175 -17.03 3.10 6.76
C ASN A 175 -17.75 2.38 7.90
N GLN A 176 -17.81 1.04 7.85
CA GLN A 176 -18.39 0.17 8.87
C GLN A 176 -17.79 -1.24 8.74
N GLU A 177 -17.87 -2.05 9.81
CA GLU A 177 -17.22 -3.37 9.86
C GLU A 177 -18.20 -4.54 9.83
N TRP A 178 -19.49 -4.28 10.02
CA TRP A 178 -20.48 -5.36 9.99
C TRP A 178 -20.60 -5.96 8.60
N ARG A 179 -20.31 -7.25 8.47
CA ARG A 179 -20.29 -7.99 7.19
C ARG A 179 -19.40 -7.33 6.13
N ARG A 180 -18.28 -6.71 6.51
CA ARG A 180 -17.39 -5.94 5.62
C ARG A 180 -16.95 -6.69 4.36
N MET A 181 -16.84 -8.04 4.44
CA MET A 181 -16.46 -8.90 3.30
C MET A 181 -17.58 -9.08 2.26
N SER A 182 -18.80 -8.65 2.53
CA SER A 182 -19.95 -8.93 1.64
C SER A 182 -20.94 -7.79 1.51
N ILE A 183 -20.82 -6.73 2.33
CA ILE A 183 -21.73 -5.60 2.27
C ILE A 183 -21.47 -4.75 1.03
N SER A 184 -22.54 -4.14 0.49
CA SER A 184 -22.43 -3.11 -0.54
C SER A 184 -22.72 -1.73 0.07
N ALA A 185 -21.81 -0.80 -0.15
CA ALA A 185 -22.01 0.61 0.16
C ALA A 185 -22.75 1.27 -1.03
N GLU A 186 -24.04 1.51 -0.86
CA GLU A 186 -24.87 2.13 -1.88
C GLU A 186 -24.76 3.65 -1.77
N ILE A 187 -24.07 4.29 -2.72
CA ILE A 187 -23.71 5.70 -2.66
C ILE A 187 -23.86 6.30 -4.07
N ASP A 188 -24.60 7.41 -4.19
CA ASP A 188 -24.63 8.15 -5.44
C ASP A 188 -23.26 8.76 -5.79
N GLU A 189 -22.99 8.97 -7.07
CA GLU A 189 -21.66 9.38 -7.55
C GLU A 189 -21.20 10.70 -6.94
N ARG A 190 -22.10 11.68 -6.77
CA ARG A 190 -21.73 12.97 -6.19
C ARG A 190 -21.26 12.82 -4.75
N THR A 191 -22.04 12.11 -3.93
CA THR A 191 -21.69 11.84 -2.53
C THR A 191 -20.39 11.01 -2.44
N LEU A 192 -20.23 10.01 -3.33
CA LEU A 192 -19.02 9.21 -3.39
C LEU A 192 -17.79 10.07 -3.65
N ARG A 193 -17.85 10.96 -4.65
CA ARG A 193 -16.74 11.85 -5.02
C ARG A 193 -16.44 12.93 -3.97
N GLU A 194 -17.48 13.60 -3.48
CA GLU A 194 -17.31 14.77 -2.61
C GLU A 194 -16.97 14.40 -1.16
N ILE A 195 -17.34 13.20 -0.69
CA ILE A 195 -17.15 12.76 0.70
C ILE A 195 -16.16 11.59 0.78
N TYR A 196 -16.47 10.46 0.14
CA TYR A 196 -15.74 9.21 0.39
C TYR A 196 -14.43 9.10 -0.40
N LEU A 197 -14.34 9.71 -1.55
CA LEU A 197 -13.15 9.70 -2.42
C LEU A 197 -12.28 10.94 -2.26
N ALA A 198 -12.83 12.07 -1.80
CA ALA A 198 -12.13 13.35 -1.76
C ALA A 198 -10.84 13.34 -0.94
N ALA A 199 -10.81 12.62 0.19
CA ALA A 199 -9.58 12.46 0.98
C ALA A 199 -8.50 11.67 0.22
N PHE A 200 -8.89 10.59 -0.48
CA PHE A 200 -7.98 9.79 -1.32
C PHE A 200 -7.43 10.60 -2.48
N GLU A 201 -8.28 11.35 -3.19
CA GLU A 201 -7.87 12.25 -4.27
C GLU A 201 -6.82 13.25 -3.79
N THR A 202 -7.05 13.86 -2.61
CA THR A 202 -6.12 14.81 -2.01
C THR A 202 -4.76 14.17 -1.75
N VAL A 203 -4.72 12.96 -1.16
CA VAL A 203 -3.45 12.27 -0.86
C VAL A 203 -2.76 11.84 -2.15
N VAL A 204 -3.46 11.28 -3.11
CA VAL A 204 -2.88 10.87 -4.40
C VAL A 204 -2.23 12.08 -5.08
N LYS A 205 -2.96 13.19 -5.22
CA LYS A 205 -2.44 14.39 -5.92
C LYS A 205 -1.30 15.09 -5.19
N LYS A 206 -1.24 15.01 -3.84
CA LYS A 206 -0.23 15.72 -3.04
C LYS A 206 0.99 14.89 -2.66
N ALA A 207 0.86 13.57 -2.59
CA ALA A 207 1.88 12.71 -2.03
C ALA A 207 2.24 11.48 -2.87
N GLN A 208 1.41 11.09 -3.86
CA GLN A 208 1.64 9.90 -4.69
C GLN A 208 2.10 8.70 -3.84
N PRO A 209 1.23 8.11 -2.99
CA PRO A 209 1.60 6.93 -2.21
C PRO A 209 2.11 5.83 -3.14
N TRP A 210 3.12 5.05 -2.72
CA TRP A 210 3.65 3.99 -3.58
C TRP A 210 2.61 2.93 -3.88
N THR A 211 1.72 2.69 -2.93
CA THR A 211 0.64 1.72 -3.09
C THR A 211 -0.69 2.24 -2.52
N ILE A 212 -1.77 1.67 -3.01
CA ILE A 212 -3.12 1.84 -2.47
C ILE A 212 -3.71 0.45 -2.19
N MET A 213 -4.40 0.32 -1.05
CA MET A 213 -5.05 -0.92 -0.64
C MET A 213 -6.56 -0.84 -0.89
N CYS A 214 -7.09 -1.73 -1.74
CA CYS A 214 -8.53 -1.89 -1.94
C CYS A 214 -9.24 -2.29 -0.64
N SER A 215 -10.46 -1.83 -0.48
CA SER A 215 -11.32 -2.24 0.63
C SER A 215 -12.03 -3.57 0.36
N TYR A 216 -12.53 -4.20 1.44
CA TYR A 216 -13.28 -5.45 1.35
C TYR A 216 -14.66 -5.33 0.72
N ASN A 217 -15.32 -4.19 0.94
CA ASN A 217 -16.72 -4.01 0.61
C ASN A 217 -16.96 -3.82 -0.90
N ARG A 218 -18.22 -4.01 -1.27
CA ARG A 218 -18.71 -3.57 -2.57
C ARG A 218 -19.08 -2.09 -2.52
N ILE A 219 -19.01 -1.46 -3.69
CA ILE A 219 -19.55 -0.13 -3.95
C ILE A 219 -20.58 -0.27 -5.06
N ASN A 220 -21.84 0.06 -4.78
CA ASN A 220 -22.95 -0.07 -5.72
C ASN A 220 -23.00 -1.46 -6.39
N GLY A 221 -22.82 -2.51 -5.59
CA GLY A 221 -22.89 -3.91 -6.01
C GLY A 221 -21.59 -4.53 -6.51
N VAL A 222 -20.55 -3.75 -6.81
CA VAL A 222 -19.26 -4.24 -7.36
C VAL A 222 -18.18 -4.19 -6.27
N TYR A 223 -17.42 -5.27 -6.08
CA TYR A 223 -16.29 -5.28 -5.16
C TYR A 223 -15.24 -4.23 -5.52
N SER A 224 -14.66 -3.57 -4.53
CA SER A 224 -13.67 -2.51 -4.75
C SER A 224 -12.50 -2.98 -5.61
N CYS A 225 -12.05 -4.23 -5.43
CA CYS A 225 -10.97 -4.83 -6.23
C CYS A 225 -11.33 -5.09 -7.71
N GLU A 226 -12.63 -5.17 -8.04
CA GLU A 226 -13.15 -5.47 -9.38
C GLU A 226 -13.80 -4.27 -10.05
N ASN A 227 -13.72 -3.10 -9.41
CA ASN A 227 -14.41 -1.91 -9.85
C ASN A 227 -13.53 -1.10 -10.82
N ASP A 228 -13.70 -1.37 -12.12
CA ASP A 228 -12.98 -0.70 -13.20
C ASP A 228 -13.15 0.83 -13.16
N TRP A 229 -14.38 1.30 -12.89
CA TRP A 229 -14.63 2.73 -12.75
C TRP A 229 -13.81 3.34 -11.60
N LEU A 230 -13.70 2.62 -10.46
CA LEU A 230 -12.96 3.11 -9.30
C LEU A 230 -11.45 3.10 -9.53
N LEU A 231 -10.90 1.96 -10.04
CA LEU A 231 -9.45 1.75 -10.09
C LEU A 231 -8.82 2.31 -11.37
N ASN A 232 -9.42 2.09 -12.53
CA ASN A 232 -8.89 2.61 -13.79
C ASN A 232 -9.37 4.04 -14.02
N LYS A 233 -10.70 4.27 -14.07
CA LYS A 233 -11.23 5.56 -14.48
C LYS A 233 -10.93 6.67 -13.48
N VAL A 234 -11.30 6.48 -12.20
CA VAL A 234 -11.14 7.53 -11.17
C VAL A 234 -9.70 7.60 -10.70
N LEU A 235 -9.15 6.49 -10.20
CA LEU A 235 -7.84 6.50 -9.55
C LEU A 235 -6.70 6.79 -10.55
N ARG A 236 -6.66 6.10 -11.69
CA ARG A 236 -5.56 6.23 -12.65
C ARG A 236 -5.78 7.35 -13.66
N ASP A 237 -6.91 7.34 -14.39
CA ASP A 237 -7.11 8.29 -15.49
C ASP A 237 -7.37 9.72 -14.98
N GLU A 238 -8.23 9.88 -13.97
CA GLU A 238 -8.61 11.23 -13.51
C GLU A 238 -7.61 11.80 -12.49
N TRP A 239 -7.09 10.97 -11.54
CA TRP A 239 -6.20 11.46 -10.49
C TRP A 239 -4.72 11.28 -10.82
N GLY A 240 -4.38 10.47 -11.82
CA GLY A 240 -3.00 10.23 -12.24
C GLY A 240 -2.20 9.40 -11.23
N PHE A 241 -2.84 8.40 -10.60
CA PHE A 241 -2.12 7.50 -9.70
C PHE A 241 -1.19 6.56 -10.50
N GLU A 242 0.09 6.58 -10.16
CA GLU A 242 1.13 5.81 -10.85
C GLU A 242 1.53 4.53 -10.10
N GLY A 243 1.11 4.40 -8.85
CA GLY A 243 1.55 3.33 -7.97
C GLY A 243 0.82 2.00 -8.15
N LEU A 244 1.15 1.07 -7.29
CA LEU A 244 0.61 -0.27 -7.21
C LEU A 244 -0.73 -0.28 -6.46
N VAL A 245 -1.73 -0.99 -6.98
CA VAL A 245 -2.97 -1.30 -6.25
C VAL A 245 -2.89 -2.72 -5.71
N MET A 246 -3.01 -2.87 -4.38
CA MET A 246 -3.06 -4.18 -3.72
C MET A 246 -4.42 -4.42 -3.07
N THR A 247 -4.73 -5.67 -2.79
CA THR A 247 -5.91 -6.03 -1.97
C THR A 247 -5.68 -5.71 -0.49
N ASP A 248 -6.75 -5.46 0.27
CA ASP A 248 -6.75 -5.87 1.67
C ASP A 248 -6.68 -7.40 1.74
N TRP A 249 -6.26 -7.98 2.86
CA TRP A 249 -5.93 -9.42 2.98
C TRP A 249 -7.14 -10.31 2.73
N GLY A 250 -7.15 -10.94 1.54
CA GLY A 250 -8.26 -11.78 1.09
C GLY A 250 -9.50 -11.00 0.60
N ALA A 251 -9.33 -9.74 0.18
CA ALA A 251 -10.44 -8.91 -0.29
C ALA A 251 -10.89 -9.19 -1.72
N MET A 252 -10.11 -9.94 -2.50
CA MET A 252 -10.44 -10.26 -3.88
C MET A 252 -11.50 -11.38 -3.95
N ASP A 253 -12.46 -11.25 -4.88
CA ASP A 253 -13.46 -12.28 -5.20
C ASP A 253 -13.04 -13.03 -6.48
N GLU A 254 -12.95 -12.32 -7.62
CA GLU A 254 -12.57 -12.94 -8.89
C GLU A 254 -11.25 -12.36 -9.45
N ARG A 255 -10.26 -13.25 -9.72
CA ARG A 255 -8.90 -12.82 -10.07
C ARG A 255 -8.78 -12.08 -11.40
N VAL A 256 -9.37 -12.63 -12.46
CA VAL A 256 -9.25 -12.08 -13.82
C VAL A 256 -10.02 -10.76 -13.95
N PRO A 257 -11.27 -10.65 -13.49
CA PRO A 257 -11.97 -9.36 -13.42
C PRO A 257 -11.22 -8.30 -12.61
N SER A 258 -10.64 -8.68 -11.46
CA SER A 258 -9.85 -7.76 -10.63
C SER A 258 -8.63 -7.21 -11.37
N LEU A 259 -7.87 -8.07 -12.05
CA LEU A 259 -6.70 -7.65 -12.82
C LEU A 259 -7.09 -6.72 -13.98
N LYS A 260 -8.19 -7.01 -14.70
CA LYS A 260 -8.75 -6.13 -15.74
C LYS A 260 -9.18 -4.77 -15.20
N ALA A 261 -9.72 -4.77 -13.98
CA ALA A 261 -10.15 -3.54 -13.30
C ALA A 261 -9.00 -2.68 -12.79
N GLY A 262 -7.74 -3.16 -12.82
CA GLY A 262 -6.58 -2.39 -12.41
C GLY A 262 -5.99 -2.77 -11.04
N LEU A 263 -6.44 -3.88 -10.43
CA LEU A 263 -5.78 -4.49 -9.29
C LEU A 263 -4.48 -5.17 -9.74
N ASP A 264 -3.37 -4.89 -9.07
CA ASP A 264 -2.07 -5.42 -9.43
C ASP A 264 -1.67 -6.63 -8.58
N LEU A 265 -1.73 -6.49 -7.24
CA LEU A 265 -1.20 -7.45 -6.28
C LEU A 265 -2.29 -8.00 -5.35
N GLU A 266 -2.48 -9.30 -5.35
CA GLU A 266 -3.30 -10.02 -4.38
C GLU A 266 -2.48 -10.33 -3.12
N MET A 267 -3.00 -10.01 -1.95
CA MET A 267 -2.42 -10.38 -0.66
C MET A 267 -3.46 -11.14 0.20
N PRO A 268 -3.04 -12.10 1.02
CA PRO A 268 -1.71 -12.71 1.11
C PRO A 268 -1.45 -13.74 -0.01
N ASP A 269 -0.53 -14.69 0.22
CA ASP A 269 -0.27 -15.82 -0.68
C ASP A 269 -1.55 -16.61 -1.02
N CYS A 270 -1.73 -16.89 -2.29
CA CYS A 270 -2.82 -17.72 -2.84
C CYS A 270 -2.40 -19.17 -3.13
N HIS A 271 -1.20 -19.58 -2.73
CA HIS A 271 -0.59 -20.88 -3.03
C HIS A 271 -0.57 -21.19 -4.54
N GLY A 272 -0.53 -20.15 -5.39
CA GLY A 272 -0.50 -20.26 -6.85
C GLY A 272 -1.85 -20.59 -7.49
N GLU A 273 -2.94 -20.66 -6.74
CA GLU A 273 -4.24 -21.04 -7.31
C GLU A 273 -4.81 -19.94 -8.22
N THR A 274 -4.73 -18.70 -7.80
CA THR A 274 -5.19 -17.55 -8.61
C THR A 274 -4.19 -17.20 -9.72
N ASP A 275 -2.89 -17.46 -9.53
CA ASP A 275 -1.87 -17.31 -10.57
C ASP A 275 -2.18 -18.16 -11.81
N LYS A 276 -2.63 -19.41 -11.61
CA LYS A 276 -3.04 -20.33 -12.70
C LYS A 276 -4.22 -19.79 -13.49
N LEU A 277 -5.13 -19.05 -12.85
CA LEU A 277 -6.27 -18.42 -13.52
C LEU A 277 -5.79 -17.31 -14.49
N ILE A 278 -4.79 -16.52 -14.08
CA ILE A 278 -4.18 -15.49 -14.94
C ILE A 278 -3.54 -16.16 -16.16
N VAL A 279 -2.70 -17.17 -15.96
CA VAL A 279 -2.02 -17.89 -17.04
C VAL A 279 -3.06 -18.44 -18.04
N LYS A 280 -4.10 -19.11 -17.54
CA LYS A 280 -5.17 -19.66 -18.36
C LYS A 280 -5.90 -18.57 -19.15
N ALA A 281 -6.21 -17.44 -18.52
CA ALA A 281 -6.93 -16.34 -19.15
C ALA A 281 -6.11 -15.70 -20.28
N VAL A 282 -4.80 -15.53 -20.09
CA VAL A 282 -3.90 -15.03 -21.16
C VAL A 282 -3.81 -16.05 -22.29
N GLN A 283 -3.60 -17.32 -22.00
CA GLN A 283 -3.51 -18.37 -23.03
C GLN A 283 -4.79 -18.55 -23.84
N SER A 284 -5.95 -18.30 -23.24
CA SER A 284 -7.25 -18.37 -23.94
C SER A 284 -7.63 -17.09 -24.69
N GLY A 285 -6.89 -16.00 -24.52
CA GLY A 285 -7.22 -14.68 -25.06
C GLY A 285 -8.34 -13.96 -24.29
N GLU A 286 -8.72 -14.44 -23.11
CA GLU A 286 -9.67 -13.76 -22.22
C GLU A 286 -9.05 -12.52 -21.59
N LEU A 287 -7.74 -12.55 -21.29
CA LEU A 287 -6.96 -11.45 -20.72
C LEU A 287 -5.83 -11.09 -21.70
N GLU A 288 -5.75 -9.82 -22.07
CA GLU A 288 -4.61 -9.31 -22.84
C GLU A 288 -3.33 -9.34 -21.99
N GLU A 289 -2.25 -9.92 -22.50
CA GLU A 289 -0.98 -10.00 -21.76
C GLU A 289 -0.45 -8.61 -21.37
N SER A 290 -0.75 -7.58 -22.15
CA SER A 290 -0.39 -6.19 -21.85
C SER A 290 -0.99 -5.67 -20.52
N VAL A 291 -2.15 -6.18 -20.12
CA VAL A 291 -2.76 -5.84 -18.82
C VAL A 291 -1.94 -6.44 -17.67
N LEU A 292 -1.51 -7.70 -17.85
CA LEU A 292 -0.61 -8.36 -16.90
C LEU A 292 0.75 -7.67 -16.85
N ASP A 293 1.33 -7.32 -18.00
CA ASP A 293 2.60 -6.60 -18.08
C ASP A 293 2.56 -5.27 -17.33
N ALA A 294 1.48 -4.52 -17.47
CA ALA A 294 1.28 -3.26 -16.75
C ALA A 294 1.20 -3.44 -15.22
N ALA A 295 0.57 -4.52 -14.74
CA ALA A 295 0.53 -4.84 -13.31
C ALA A 295 1.92 -5.22 -12.80
N VAL A 296 2.64 -6.07 -13.52
CA VAL A 296 4.02 -6.49 -13.21
C VAL A 296 4.98 -5.30 -13.21
N GLU A 297 4.85 -4.38 -14.18
CA GLU A 297 5.66 -3.16 -14.24
C GLU A 297 5.49 -2.32 -12.97
N ARG A 298 4.26 -2.15 -12.47
CA ARG A 298 4.00 -1.41 -11.22
C ARG A 298 4.55 -2.11 -9.99
N ILE A 299 4.44 -3.45 -9.92
CA ILE A 299 5.02 -4.26 -8.83
C ILE A 299 6.55 -4.11 -8.82
N LEU A 300 7.20 -4.30 -9.97
CA LEU A 300 8.64 -4.16 -10.10
C LEU A 300 9.14 -2.73 -9.85
N THR A 301 8.35 -1.73 -10.23
CA THR A 301 8.65 -0.32 -9.92
C THR A 301 8.64 -0.07 -8.41
N MET A 302 7.73 -0.66 -7.66
CA MET A 302 7.72 -0.58 -6.21
C MET A 302 8.96 -1.26 -5.61
N VAL A 303 9.32 -2.46 -6.09
CA VAL A 303 10.52 -3.18 -5.67
C VAL A 303 11.80 -2.39 -6.00
N ASP A 304 11.87 -1.78 -7.19
CA ASP A 304 13.02 -0.94 -7.58
C ASP A 304 13.17 0.30 -6.69
N LYS A 305 12.08 0.98 -6.38
CA LYS A 305 12.09 2.11 -5.43
C LYS A 305 12.64 1.69 -4.07
N TYR A 306 12.20 0.53 -3.55
CA TYR A 306 12.69 -0.02 -2.30
C TYR A 306 14.20 -0.32 -2.37
N LEU A 307 14.67 -1.05 -3.38
CA LEU A 307 16.08 -1.38 -3.55
C LEU A 307 16.96 -0.14 -3.72
N THR A 308 16.49 0.81 -4.52
CA THR A 308 17.19 2.07 -4.76
C THR A 308 17.36 2.87 -3.47
N ALA A 309 16.33 2.91 -2.64
CA ALA A 309 16.38 3.58 -1.35
C ALA A 309 17.30 2.87 -0.33
N ARG A 310 17.49 1.56 -0.46
CA ARG A 310 18.37 0.75 0.41
C ARG A 310 19.82 0.69 -0.07
N LYS A 311 20.14 1.21 -1.26
CA LYS A 311 21.48 1.17 -1.84
C LYS A 311 22.52 1.80 -0.88
N GLY A 312 23.43 0.99 -0.37
CA GLY A 312 24.47 1.40 0.57
C GLY A 312 24.01 1.58 2.04
N ILE A 313 22.80 1.18 2.37
CA ILE A 313 22.30 1.12 3.74
C ILE A 313 22.41 -0.35 4.20
N ASP A 314 23.06 -0.57 5.33
CA ASP A 314 22.97 -1.83 6.08
C ASP A 314 21.93 -1.65 7.19
N PRO A 315 20.73 -2.26 7.09
CA PRO A 315 19.70 -2.14 8.11
C PRO A 315 20.18 -2.58 9.51
N ALA A 316 21.05 -3.61 9.56
CA ALA A 316 21.62 -4.09 10.82
C ALA A 316 22.56 -3.07 11.50
N SER A 317 23.06 -2.09 10.75
CA SER A 317 23.87 -1.00 11.30
C SER A 317 23.06 0.15 11.88
N MET A 318 21.75 0.18 11.64
CA MET A 318 20.86 1.22 12.13
C MET A 318 20.51 0.95 13.58
N VAL A 319 20.77 1.95 14.43
CA VAL A 319 20.41 1.86 15.84
C VAL A 319 18.89 1.96 15.94
N HIS A 320 18.25 0.92 16.46
CA HIS A 320 16.81 0.95 16.74
C HIS A 320 16.52 2.15 17.66
N PRO A 321 15.55 3.01 17.37
CA PRO A 321 15.29 4.21 18.15
C PRO A 321 14.76 3.93 19.57
N LEU A 322 14.47 2.66 19.90
CA LEU A 322 14.06 2.27 21.25
C LEU A 322 15.26 2.24 22.19
N PRO A 323 15.20 2.94 23.34
CA PRO A 323 16.21 2.74 24.38
C PRO A 323 16.16 1.29 24.88
N SER A 324 17.33 0.70 25.01
CA SER A 324 17.55 -0.64 25.56
C SER A 324 17.00 -0.81 26.98
#